data_88216a9d5d93e6c21be13da888c03bf9
#
_entry.id   88216a9d5d93e6c21be13da888c03bf9
#
_cell.length_a   1.000
_cell.length_b   1.000
_cell.length_c   1.000
_cell.angle_alpha   90.00
_cell.angle_beta   90.00
_cell.angle_gamma   90.00
#
_symmetry.space_group_name_H-M   'P 1'
#
loop_
_entity.id
_entity.type
_entity.pdbx_description
1 polymer ?
#
loop_
_entity_poly.entity_id
_entity_poly.type
_entity_poly.pdbx_seq_one_letter_code
_entity_poly.pdbx_strand_id
1 'polypeptide(L)'
;MVRFARFVAAVLCFPLVWSLCRTFFDSFFIASGKSEGLFPPNALALFLGMATFLIVRAVAPDPVRLYVLGHELTHALWGLAFGAKVSKLKVGVKGGSVQLTKSNVWITLAPYFFPFWTVVVVALALLVRLVMHFASPASPFPATWAWMFMIGFTWCLHLCFTIRSLMQTQPDVEEYGRVFSWTLILACNMIGAILWIICTTDVSFGAVASRLAANVRSAYSTLFVSCRDFVPLVVDGLRR
;
A
#
# COMPACT_ATOMS: atom_id res chain seq x y z
N MET A 1 10.12 -26.04 -8.72
CA MET A 1 11.24 -25.20 -8.27
C MET A 1 10.85 -23.73 -8.07
N VAL A 2 10.30 -23.02 -9.05
CA VAL A 2 9.99 -21.57 -8.94
C VAL A 2 9.00 -21.25 -7.81
N ARG A 3 7.92 -22.03 -7.62
CA ARG A 3 6.96 -21.81 -6.52
C ARG A 3 7.60 -21.97 -5.13
N PHE A 4 8.49 -22.96 -4.98
CA PHE A 4 9.22 -23.16 -3.73
C PHE A 4 10.19 -22.00 -3.44
N ALA A 5 10.94 -21.54 -4.44
CA ALA A 5 11.82 -20.38 -4.30
C ALA A 5 11.04 -19.11 -3.89
N ARG A 6 9.86 -18.86 -4.47
CA ARG A 6 8.98 -17.73 -4.09
C ARG A 6 8.47 -17.87 -2.66
N PHE A 7 8.10 -19.07 -2.24
CA PHE A 7 7.70 -19.32 -0.85
C PHE A 7 8.83 -19.02 0.12
N VAL A 8 10.04 -19.52 -0.14
CA VAL A 8 11.24 -19.24 0.68
C VAL A 8 11.52 -17.73 0.72
N ALA A 9 11.47 -17.06 -0.43
CA ALA A 9 11.65 -15.60 -0.48
C ALA A 9 10.60 -14.85 0.37
N ALA A 10 9.34 -15.26 0.33
CA ALA A 10 8.28 -14.67 1.16
C ALA A 10 8.55 -14.85 2.66
N VAL A 11 8.97 -16.06 3.08
CA VAL A 11 9.33 -16.35 4.48
C VAL A 11 10.52 -15.50 4.93
N LEU A 12 11.54 -15.36 4.09
CA LEU A 12 12.71 -14.50 4.38
C LEU A 12 12.37 -13.01 4.42
N CYS A 13 11.33 -12.58 3.70
CA CYS A 13 10.84 -11.20 3.73
C CYS A 13 9.90 -10.92 4.92
N PHE A 14 9.43 -11.93 5.65
CA PHE A 14 8.50 -11.74 6.76
C PHE A 14 9.04 -10.80 7.85
N PRO A 15 10.31 -10.89 8.30
CA PRO A 15 10.88 -9.93 9.26
C PRO A 15 10.91 -8.49 8.72
N LEU A 16 11.08 -8.30 7.40
CA LEU A 16 10.99 -6.99 6.78
C LEU A 16 9.56 -6.42 6.86
N VAL A 17 8.55 -7.22 6.52
CA VAL A 17 7.14 -6.82 6.61
C VAL A 17 6.78 -6.48 8.04
N TRP A 18 7.18 -7.31 9.01
CA TRP A 18 7.03 -7.03 10.43
C TRP A 18 7.66 -5.70 10.82
N SER A 19 8.89 -5.43 10.34
CA SER A 19 9.60 -4.19 10.60
C SER A 19 8.89 -2.96 10.01
N LEU A 20 8.31 -3.10 8.81
CA LEU A 20 7.48 -2.06 8.19
C LEU A 20 6.23 -1.77 9.02
N CYS A 21 5.51 -2.81 9.45
CA CYS A 21 4.33 -2.65 10.32
C CYS A 21 4.72 -1.95 11.64
N ARG A 22 5.79 -2.39 12.29
CA ARG A 22 6.29 -1.76 13.51
C ARG A 22 6.68 -0.31 13.29
N THR A 23 7.40 -0.02 12.20
CA THR A 23 7.79 1.35 11.86
C THR A 23 6.59 2.25 11.60
N PHE A 24 5.54 1.73 10.95
CA PHE A 24 4.29 2.45 10.78
C PHE A 24 3.68 2.86 12.12
N PHE A 25 3.49 1.92 13.06
CA PHE A 25 2.93 2.21 14.37
C PHE A 25 3.82 3.15 15.18
N ASP A 26 5.13 2.92 15.24
CA ASP A 26 6.07 3.80 15.93
C ASP A 26 6.00 5.25 15.40
N SER A 27 5.94 5.40 14.07
CA SER A 27 5.86 6.71 13.43
C SER A 27 4.51 7.39 13.66
N PHE A 28 3.42 6.62 13.65
CA PHE A 28 2.08 7.10 13.93
C PHE A 28 1.96 7.63 15.36
N PHE A 29 2.45 6.90 16.36
CA PHE A 29 2.43 7.34 17.76
C PHE A 29 3.29 8.57 17.99
N ILE A 30 4.43 8.71 17.31
CA ILE A 30 5.26 9.93 17.40
C ILE A 30 4.54 11.13 16.78
N ALA A 31 3.92 10.94 15.62
CA ALA A 31 3.14 12.00 14.98
C ALA A 31 2.01 12.49 15.90
N SER A 32 1.30 11.57 16.55
CA SER A 32 0.23 11.89 17.52
C SER A 32 0.75 12.64 18.75
N GLY A 33 1.92 12.27 19.26
CA GLY A 33 2.50 12.91 20.46
C GLY A 33 3.11 14.29 20.24
N LYS A 34 3.33 14.69 18.96
CA LYS A 34 3.85 16.02 18.60
C LYS A 34 2.77 17.06 18.29
N SER A 35 1.52 16.65 18.18
CA SER A 35 0.39 17.52 17.84
C SER A 35 -0.22 18.12 19.09
N GLU A 36 -0.62 19.40 19.05
CA GLU A 36 -1.40 20.04 20.10
C GLU A 36 -2.83 19.47 20.24
N GLY A 37 -3.29 18.70 19.25
CA GLY A 37 -4.53 17.92 19.24
C GLY A 37 -4.28 16.45 19.08
N LEU A 38 -5.35 15.63 19.01
CA LEU A 38 -5.27 14.20 18.84
C LEU A 38 -4.53 13.81 17.55
N PHE A 39 -4.66 14.65 16.51
CA PHE A 39 -3.99 14.49 15.21
C PHE A 39 -3.67 15.86 14.58
N PRO A 40 -2.57 15.97 13.78
CA PRO A 40 -2.36 17.12 12.92
C PRO A 40 -3.55 17.35 11.97
N PRO A 41 -3.89 18.62 11.61
CA PRO A 41 -5.07 18.92 10.79
C PRO A 41 -5.14 18.14 9.47
N ASN A 42 -4.00 17.95 8.79
CA ASN A 42 -3.94 17.18 7.55
C ASN A 42 -4.21 15.69 7.76
N ALA A 43 -3.69 15.10 8.85
CA ALA A 43 -3.98 13.72 9.22
C ALA A 43 -5.45 13.55 9.62
N LEU A 44 -6.02 14.50 10.36
CA LEU A 44 -7.44 14.49 10.71
C LEU A 44 -8.32 14.51 9.45
N ALA A 45 -8.03 15.39 8.48
CA ALA A 45 -8.78 15.47 7.22
C ALA A 45 -8.69 14.13 6.43
N LEU A 46 -7.51 13.49 6.39
CA LEU A 46 -7.33 12.19 5.77
C LEU A 46 -8.19 11.11 6.45
N PHE A 47 -8.17 11.04 7.79
CA PHE A 47 -8.99 10.06 8.54
C PHE A 47 -10.49 10.33 8.40
N LEU A 48 -10.92 11.60 8.35
CA LEU A 48 -12.32 11.95 8.07
C LEU A 48 -12.74 11.49 6.68
N GLY A 49 -11.88 11.62 5.67
CA GLY A 49 -12.12 11.07 4.34
C GLY A 49 -12.30 9.56 4.35
N MET A 50 -11.42 8.83 5.06
CA MET A 50 -11.54 7.37 5.23
C MET A 50 -12.85 6.99 5.94
N ALA A 51 -13.18 7.65 7.05
CA ALA A 51 -14.40 7.40 7.81
C ALA A 51 -15.65 7.66 6.96
N THR A 52 -15.65 8.77 6.18
CA THR A 52 -16.75 9.10 5.27
C THR A 52 -16.94 8.01 4.21
N PHE A 53 -15.87 7.48 3.62
CA PHE A 53 -15.99 6.35 2.69
C PHE A 53 -16.63 5.14 3.36
N LEU A 54 -16.24 4.77 4.57
CA LEU A 54 -16.84 3.64 5.30
C LEU A 54 -18.31 3.85 5.58
N ILE A 55 -18.73 5.08 5.94
CA ILE A 55 -20.14 5.43 6.14
C ILE A 55 -20.90 5.32 4.82
N VAL A 56 -20.39 5.92 3.76
CA VAL A 56 -21.01 5.85 2.42
C VAL A 56 -21.18 4.39 1.99
N ARG A 57 -20.15 3.58 2.16
CA ARG A 57 -20.20 2.15 1.84
C ARG A 57 -21.23 1.36 2.67
N ALA A 58 -21.48 1.78 3.91
CA ALA A 58 -22.48 1.12 4.78
C ALA A 58 -23.92 1.40 4.35
N VAL A 59 -24.20 2.53 3.68
CA VAL A 59 -25.55 2.97 3.33
C VAL A 59 -25.83 3.01 1.82
N ALA A 60 -24.80 2.94 0.98
CA ALA A 60 -24.90 2.98 -0.47
C ALA A 60 -24.39 1.68 -1.12
N PRO A 61 -24.84 1.36 -2.35
CA PRO A 61 -24.32 0.24 -3.11
C PRO A 61 -22.80 0.35 -3.33
N ASP A 62 -22.08 -0.78 -3.24
CA ASP A 62 -20.64 -0.85 -3.52
C ASP A 62 -20.33 -0.31 -4.94
N PRO A 63 -19.37 0.62 -5.10
CA PRO A 63 -18.97 1.15 -6.40
C PRO A 63 -18.08 0.17 -7.19
N VAL A 64 -18.57 -1.05 -7.39
CA VAL A 64 -17.81 -2.16 -7.99
C VAL A 64 -17.21 -1.80 -9.35
N ARG A 65 -17.97 -1.12 -10.22
CA ARG A 65 -17.48 -0.73 -11.55
C ARG A 65 -16.30 0.25 -11.46
N LEU A 66 -16.37 1.21 -10.52
CA LEU A 66 -15.30 2.18 -10.30
C LEU A 66 -14.02 1.48 -9.81
N TYR A 67 -14.17 0.52 -8.89
CA TYR A 67 -13.05 -0.29 -8.45
C TYR A 67 -12.45 -1.13 -9.59
N VAL A 68 -13.29 -1.88 -10.31
CA VAL A 68 -12.83 -2.72 -11.43
C VAL A 68 -12.14 -1.86 -12.49
N LEU A 69 -12.66 -0.68 -12.82
CA LEU A 69 -12.02 0.25 -13.74
C LEU A 69 -10.61 0.64 -13.25
N GLY A 70 -10.48 1.05 -11.99
CA GLY A 70 -9.17 1.40 -11.40
C GLY A 70 -8.20 0.21 -11.38
N HIS A 71 -8.70 -1.00 -11.12
CA HIS A 71 -7.93 -2.24 -11.15
C HIS A 71 -7.34 -2.51 -12.54
N GLU A 72 -8.18 -2.53 -13.58
CA GLU A 72 -7.74 -2.79 -14.94
C GLU A 72 -6.85 -1.66 -15.50
N LEU A 73 -7.15 -0.39 -15.16
CA LEU A 73 -6.30 0.74 -15.51
C LEU A 73 -4.93 0.66 -14.83
N THR A 74 -4.85 0.11 -13.62
CA THR A 74 -3.57 -0.12 -12.95
C THR A 74 -2.74 -1.16 -13.70
N HIS A 75 -3.33 -2.29 -14.09
CA HIS A 75 -2.64 -3.25 -14.96
C HIS A 75 -2.14 -2.60 -16.26
N ALA A 76 -2.99 -1.78 -16.90
CA ALA A 76 -2.63 -1.08 -18.13
C ALA A 76 -1.46 -0.10 -17.90
N LEU A 77 -1.53 0.74 -16.86
CA LEU A 77 -0.52 1.73 -16.52
C LEU A 77 0.84 1.07 -16.24
N TRP A 78 0.84 0.06 -15.38
CA TRP A 78 2.07 -0.68 -15.05
C TRP A 78 2.56 -1.48 -16.26
N GLY A 79 1.66 -2.05 -17.07
CA GLY A 79 2.00 -2.69 -18.32
C GLY A 79 2.76 -1.75 -19.27
N LEU A 80 2.24 -0.54 -19.49
CA LEU A 80 2.89 0.50 -20.28
C LEU A 80 4.26 0.89 -19.70
N ALA A 81 4.34 1.09 -18.39
CA ALA A 81 5.60 1.44 -17.70
C ALA A 81 6.68 0.36 -17.89
N PHE A 82 6.30 -0.91 -17.96
CA PHE A 82 7.19 -2.03 -18.29
C PHE A 82 7.30 -2.32 -19.80
N GLY A 83 6.77 -1.45 -20.66
CA GLY A 83 6.86 -1.54 -22.12
C GLY A 83 5.99 -2.65 -22.73
N ALA A 84 4.87 -3.02 -22.10
CA ALA A 84 3.85 -3.84 -22.73
C ALA A 84 2.96 -2.99 -23.65
N LYS A 85 2.40 -3.61 -24.68
CA LYS A 85 1.30 -3.00 -25.45
C LYS A 85 -0.02 -3.37 -24.77
N VAL A 86 -0.91 -2.38 -24.64
CA VAL A 86 -2.23 -2.51 -24.01
C VAL A 86 -3.30 -2.59 -25.09
N SER A 87 -4.26 -3.50 -24.93
CA SER A 87 -5.42 -3.62 -25.81
C SER A 87 -6.63 -4.18 -25.07
N LYS A 88 -7.83 -4.01 -25.62
CA LYS A 88 -9.10 -4.62 -25.18
C LYS A 88 -9.38 -4.50 -23.68
N LEU A 89 -9.45 -3.28 -23.17
CA LEU A 89 -9.96 -3.02 -21.82
C LEU A 89 -11.47 -3.32 -21.74
N LYS A 90 -11.87 -4.17 -20.81
CA LYS A 90 -13.27 -4.48 -20.47
C LYS A 90 -13.51 -4.24 -19.00
N VAL A 91 -14.64 -3.61 -18.65
CA VAL A 91 -15.04 -3.32 -17.27
C VAL A 91 -16.49 -3.67 -17.08
N GLY A 92 -16.80 -4.44 -16.05
CA GLY A 92 -18.14 -4.89 -15.69
C GLY A 92 -18.33 -5.06 -14.20
N VAL A 93 -19.56 -5.29 -13.75
CA VAL A 93 -19.89 -5.57 -12.34
C VAL A 93 -19.42 -6.97 -11.87
N LYS A 94 -19.21 -7.90 -12.80
CA LYS A 94 -18.72 -9.25 -12.50
C LYS A 94 -17.20 -9.38 -12.60
N GLY A 95 -16.49 -8.31 -12.94
CA GLY A 95 -15.04 -8.25 -13.13
C GLY A 95 -14.66 -7.48 -14.40
N GLY A 96 -13.37 -7.38 -14.64
CA GLY A 96 -12.79 -6.73 -15.81
C GLY A 96 -11.70 -7.59 -16.45
N SER A 97 -11.11 -7.08 -17.50
CA SER A 97 -9.89 -7.62 -18.09
C SER A 97 -9.20 -6.60 -18.98
N VAL A 98 -7.89 -6.60 -18.97
CA VAL A 98 -7.05 -5.88 -19.93
C VAL A 98 -6.09 -6.85 -20.60
N GLN A 99 -5.93 -6.73 -21.92
CA GLN A 99 -4.96 -7.55 -22.64
C GLN A 99 -3.62 -6.84 -22.73
N LEU A 100 -2.58 -7.51 -22.25
CA LEU A 100 -1.19 -7.04 -22.25
C LEU A 100 -0.32 -8.01 -23.05
N THR A 101 0.67 -7.50 -23.80
CA THR A 101 1.61 -8.33 -24.56
C THR A 101 2.64 -9.03 -23.69
N LYS A 102 2.83 -8.59 -22.45
CA LYS A 102 3.70 -9.21 -21.44
C LYS A 102 3.22 -8.85 -20.04
N SER A 103 3.55 -9.69 -19.08
CA SER A 103 3.27 -9.49 -17.67
C SER A 103 4.48 -9.85 -16.81
N ASN A 104 4.50 -9.37 -15.57
CA ASN A 104 5.45 -9.72 -14.53
C ASN A 104 4.78 -9.51 -13.15
N VAL A 105 5.45 -9.88 -12.07
CA VAL A 105 4.92 -9.78 -10.70
C VAL A 105 4.42 -8.37 -10.35
N TRP A 106 5.11 -7.33 -10.81
CA TRP A 106 4.74 -5.94 -10.53
C TRP A 106 3.47 -5.53 -11.27
N ILE A 107 3.35 -5.90 -12.56
CA ILE A 107 2.15 -5.63 -13.37
C ILE A 107 0.95 -6.39 -12.78
N THR A 108 1.14 -7.68 -12.47
CA THR A 108 0.05 -8.54 -11.99
C THR A 108 -0.43 -8.15 -10.59
N LEU A 109 0.47 -7.78 -9.68
CA LEU A 109 0.09 -7.45 -8.30
C LEU A 109 -0.13 -5.95 -8.05
N ALA A 110 0.17 -5.07 -9.02
CA ALA A 110 0.01 -3.62 -8.88
C ALA A 110 -1.38 -3.19 -8.39
N PRO A 111 -2.51 -3.71 -8.88
CA PRO A 111 -3.84 -3.27 -8.45
C PRO A 111 -4.11 -3.46 -6.95
N TYR A 112 -3.36 -4.31 -6.28
CA TYR A 112 -3.53 -4.59 -4.85
C TYR A 112 -2.70 -3.69 -3.93
N PHE A 113 -1.72 -2.94 -4.48
CA PHE A 113 -0.90 -2.02 -3.69
C PHE A 113 -0.81 -0.61 -4.28
N PHE A 114 -1.23 -0.41 -5.51
CA PHE A 114 -1.22 0.89 -6.17
C PHE A 114 -2.62 1.51 -6.15
N PRO A 115 -2.87 2.52 -5.28
CA PRO A 115 -4.20 3.11 -5.11
C PRO A 115 -4.53 4.06 -6.26
N PHE A 116 -4.95 3.53 -7.41
CA PHE A 116 -5.15 4.26 -8.66
C PHE A 116 -5.90 5.59 -8.49
N TRP A 117 -7.06 5.58 -7.85
CA TRP A 117 -7.87 6.79 -7.67
C TRP A 117 -7.21 7.80 -6.73
N THR A 118 -6.49 7.34 -5.73
CA THR A 118 -5.70 8.22 -4.86
C THR A 118 -4.59 8.91 -5.65
N VAL A 119 -3.90 8.17 -6.53
CA VAL A 119 -2.87 8.73 -7.40
C VAL A 119 -3.47 9.76 -8.36
N VAL A 120 -4.67 9.52 -8.90
CA VAL A 120 -5.40 10.51 -9.72
C VAL A 120 -5.69 11.78 -8.92
N VAL A 121 -6.18 11.66 -7.68
CA VAL A 121 -6.43 12.83 -6.81
C VAL A 121 -5.15 13.59 -6.52
N VAL A 122 -4.05 12.89 -6.19
CA VAL A 122 -2.73 13.53 -5.95
C VAL A 122 -2.23 14.23 -7.22
N ALA A 123 -2.34 13.61 -8.38
CA ALA A 123 -1.92 14.21 -9.64
C ALA A 123 -2.72 15.48 -9.96
N LEU A 124 -4.04 15.47 -9.71
CA LEU A 124 -4.88 16.67 -9.85
C LEU A 124 -4.49 17.77 -8.86
N ALA A 125 -4.23 17.43 -7.59
CA ALA A 125 -3.78 18.40 -6.59
C ALA A 125 -2.43 19.03 -6.99
N LEU A 126 -1.49 18.23 -7.49
CA LEU A 126 -0.20 18.73 -7.98
C LEU A 126 -0.35 19.62 -9.21
N LEU A 127 -1.24 19.24 -10.13
CA LEU A 127 -1.54 20.06 -11.31
C LEU A 127 -2.14 21.43 -10.91
N VAL A 128 -3.12 21.44 -9.99
CA VAL A 128 -3.69 22.69 -9.47
C VAL A 128 -2.61 23.53 -8.82
N ARG A 129 -1.75 22.92 -7.98
CA ARG A 129 -0.63 23.63 -7.36
C ARG A 129 0.34 24.22 -8.38
N LEU A 130 0.66 23.47 -9.43
CA LEU A 130 1.54 23.93 -10.51
C LEU A 130 0.93 25.11 -11.26
N VAL A 131 -0.35 25.04 -11.65
CA VAL A 131 -1.07 26.12 -12.33
C VAL A 131 -1.10 27.38 -11.45
N MET A 132 -1.40 27.23 -10.17
CA MET A 132 -1.41 28.35 -9.23
C MET A 132 -0.02 28.95 -9.00
N HIS A 133 1.02 28.16 -8.98
CA HIS A 133 2.39 28.69 -8.87
C HIS A 133 2.71 29.67 -10.02
N PHE A 134 2.27 29.38 -11.24
CA PHE A 134 2.48 30.27 -12.39
C PHE A 134 1.46 31.44 -12.43
N ALA A 135 0.22 31.23 -12.02
CA ALA A 135 -0.82 32.26 -12.08
C ALA A 135 -0.75 33.24 -10.89
N SER A 136 -0.40 32.78 -9.71
CA SER A 136 -0.38 33.55 -8.47
C SER A 136 0.65 32.98 -7.47
N PRO A 137 1.96 33.21 -7.68
CA PRO A 137 3.02 32.56 -6.91
C PRO A 137 2.96 32.79 -5.40
N ALA A 138 2.42 33.93 -4.96
CA ALA A 138 2.28 34.29 -3.54
C ALA A 138 1.03 33.72 -2.86
N SER A 139 0.11 33.11 -3.62
CA SER A 139 -1.13 32.58 -3.05
C SER A 139 -0.91 31.22 -2.37
N PRO A 140 -1.45 30.99 -1.15
CA PRO A 140 -1.39 29.71 -0.51
C PRO A 140 -2.12 28.66 -1.34
N PHE A 141 -1.66 27.40 -1.27
CA PHE A 141 -2.35 26.29 -1.93
C PHE A 141 -3.77 26.12 -1.35
N PRO A 142 -4.84 26.21 -2.20
CA PRO A 142 -6.19 26.28 -1.70
C PRO A 142 -6.64 24.95 -1.11
N ALA A 143 -7.40 25.02 -0.04
CA ALA A 143 -8.15 23.90 0.53
C ALA A 143 -7.32 22.61 0.70
N THR A 144 -6.08 22.69 1.25
CA THR A 144 -5.21 21.53 1.49
C THR A 144 -5.95 20.41 2.23
N TRP A 145 -6.79 20.76 3.20
CA TRP A 145 -7.63 19.82 3.93
C TRP A 145 -8.60 19.05 3.02
N ALA A 146 -9.16 19.68 1.98
CA ALA A 146 -10.07 19.02 1.04
C ALA A 146 -9.33 17.96 0.19
N TRP A 147 -8.09 18.28 -0.23
CA TRP A 147 -7.24 17.30 -0.92
C TRP A 147 -6.90 16.12 -0.01
N MET A 148 -6.53 16.38 1.24
CA MET A 148 -6.24 15.31 2.22
C MET A 148 -7.48 14.44 2.48
N PHE A 149 -8.65 15.05 2.59
CA PHE A 149 -9.92 14.34 2.71
C PHE A 149 -10.18 13.43 1.50
N MET A 150 -10.05 13.94 0.27
CA MET A 150 -10.23 13.15 -0.96
C MET A 150 -9.22 12.03 -1.09
N ILE A 151 -7.99 12.26 -0.68
CA ILE A 151 -6.94 11.23 -0.60
C ILE A 151 -7.36 10.12 0.37
N GLY A 152 -7.79 10.48 1.58
CA GLY A 152 -8.26 9.51 2.57
C GLY A 152 -9.45 8.70 2.08
N PHE A 153 -10.44 9.37 1.47
CA PHE A 153 -11.63 8.73 0.90
C PHE A 153 -11.28 7.69 -0.18
N THR A 154 -10.47 8.09 -1.16
CA THR A 154 -10.08 7.20 -2.27
C THR A 154 -9.10 6.10 -1.85
N TRP A 155 -8.25 6.36 -0.86
CA TRP A 155 -7.36 5.34 -0.32
C TRP A 155 -8.12 4.29 0.48
N CYS A 156 -9.12 4.71 1.27
CA CYS A 156 -9.99 3.77 1.96
C CYS A 156 -10.79 2.88 0.98
N LEU A 157 -11.27 3.45 -0.14
CA LEU A 157 -11.86 2.67 -1.23
C LEU A 157 -10.88 1.60 -1.71
N HIS A 158 -9.63 1.98 -2.03
CA HIS A 158 -8.61 1.03 -2.47
C HIS A 158 -8.39 -0.08 -1.43
N LEU A 159 -8.17 0.25 -0.16
CA LEU A 159 -7.91 -0.73 0.90
C LEU A 159 -9.09 -1.70 1.09
N CYS A 160 -10.33 -1.18 1.15
CA CYS A 160 -11.51 -2.01 1.34
C CYS A 160 -11.70 -3.03 0.22
N PHE A 161 -11.51 -2.60 -1.03
CA PHE A 161 -11.65 -3.51 -2.17
C PHE A 161 -10.45 -4.45 -2.32
N THR A 162 -9.24 -4.02 -2.00
CA THR A 162 -8.05 -4.88 -1.93
C THR A 162 -8.26 -6.00 -0.92
N ILE A 163 -8.68 -5.68 0.31
CA ILE A 163 -8.96 -6.68 1.34
C ILE A 163 -10.04 -7.65 0.85
N ARG A 164 -11.15 -7.14 0.31
CA ARG A 164 -12.23 -7.98 -0.23
C ARG A 164 -11.74 -8.92 -1.35
N SER A 165 -10.91 -8.42 -2.27
CA SER A 165 -10.33 -9.22 -3.34
C SER A 165 -9.40 -10.30 -2.81
N LEU A 166 -8.55 -9.98 -1.83
CA LEU A 166 -7.64 -10.95 -1.22
C LEU A 166 -8.36 -12.04 -0.42
N MET A 167 -9.57 -11.78 0.07
CA MET A 167 -10.43 -12.79 0.71
C MET A 167 -11.10 -13.76 -0.28
N GLN A 168 -11.03 -13.47 -1.58
CA GLN A 168 -11.55 -14.31 -2.65
C GLN A 168 -10.38 -14.97 -3.40
N THR A 169 -10.70 -16.02 -4.17
CA THR A 169 -9.71 -16.62 -5.08
C THR A 169 -9.45 -15.68 -6.24
N GLN A 170 -8.22 -15.17 -6.34
CA GLN A 170 -7.81 -14.24 -7.40
C GLN A 170 -6.70 -14.87 -8.25
N PRO A 171 -6.88 -14.97 -9.57
CA PRO A 171 -5.87 -15.54 -10.47
C PRO A 171 -4.51 -14.85 -10.35
N ASP A 172 -4.48 -13.52 -10.24
CA ASP A 172 -3.29 -12.70 -10.10
C ASP A 172 -2.44 -13.09 -8.87
N VAL A 173 -3.13 -13.34 -7.74
CA VAL A 173 -2.49 -13.71 -6.47
C VAL A 173 -1.97 -15.15 -6.54
N GLU A 174 -2.70 -16.04 -7.22
CA GLU A 174 -2.33 -17.45 -7.35
C GLU A 174 -1.18 -17.69 -8.34
N GLU A 175 -1.05 -16.84 -9.37
CA GLU A 175 0.01 -16.93 -10.39
C GLU A 175 1.41 -16.95 -9.75
N TYR A 176 1.63 -16.11 -8.74
CA TYR A 176 2.91 -16.02 -8.04
C TYR A 176 2.97 -16.82 -6.73
N GLY A 177 1.82 -17.37 -6.28
CA GLY A 177 1.66 -18.09 -5.02
C GLY A 177 1.19 -17.16 -3.90
N ARG A 178 0.14 -17.59 -3.17
CA ARG A 178 -0.61 -16.75 -2.20
C ARG A 178 0.31 -16.11 -1.16
N VAL A 179 1.21 -16.88 -0.54
CA VAL A 179 2.10 -16.38 0.53
C VAL A 179 3.01 -15.27 0.00
N PHE A 180 3.66 -15.48 -1.14
CA PHE A 180 4.52 -14.48 -1.77
C PHE A 180 3.75 -13.22 -2.15
N SER A 181 2.60 -13.37 -2.82
CA SER A 181 1.78 -12.24 -3.26
C SER A 181 1.28 -11.42 -2.07
N TRP A 182 0.78 -12.05 -1.01
CA TRP A 182 0.33 -11.35 0.19
C TRP A 182 1.46 -10.62 0.91
N THR A 183 2.64 -11.25 1.02
CA THR A 183 3.82 -10.62 1.62
C THR A 183 4.21 -9.35 0.86
N LEU A 184 4.26 -9.42 -0.47
CA LEU A 184 4.61 -8.27 -1.31
C LEU A 184 3.55 -7.17 -1.25
N ILE A 185 2.25 -7.54 -1.37
CA ILE A 185 1.13 -6.60 -1.30
C ILE A 185 1.13 -5.87 0.05
N LEU A 186 1.28 -6.60 1.16
CA LEU A 186 1.32 -5.99 2.49
C LEU A 186 2.52 -5.07 2.66
N ALA A 187 3.72 -5.49 2.22
CA ALA A 187 4.92 -4.65 2.27
C ALA A 187 4.72 -3.32 1.53
N CYS A 188 4.21 -3.37 0.29
CA CYS A 188 3.98 -2.17 -0.51
C CYS A 188 2.90 -1.25 0.09
N ASN A 189 1.80 -1.82 0.63
CA ASN A 189 0.78 -1.02 1.32
C ASN A 189 1.32 -0.36 2.60
N MET A 190 2.18 -1.05 3.37
CA MET A 190 2.82 -0.46 4.55
C MET A 190 3.78 0.67 4.18
N ILE A 191 4.54 0.52 3.11
CA ILE A 191 5.36 1.62 2.58
C ILE A 191 4.48 2.82 2.21
N GLY A 192 3.37 2.60 1.50
CA GLY A 192 2.39 3.64 1.18
C GLY A 192 1.83 4.33 2.42
N ALA A 193 1.46 3.57 3.45
CA ALA A 193 0.95 4.11 4.72
C ALA A 193 2.01 4.95 5.47
N ILE A 194 3.27 4.51 5.48
CA ILE A 194 4.39 5.26 6.06
C ILE A 194 4.62 6.57 5.29
N LEU A 195 4.57 6.53 3.96
CA LEU A 195 4.68 7.74 3.14
C LEU A 195 3.57 8.75 3.45
N TRP A 196 2.32 8.30 3.70
CA TRP A 196 1.24 9.19 4.15
C TRP A 196 1.54 9.86 5.49
N ILE A 197 2.12 9.15 6.46
CA ILE A 197 2.55 9.77 7.73
C ILE A 197 3.57 10.87 7.45
N ILE A 198 4.60 10.61 6.64
CA ILE A 198 5.63 11.60 6.31
C ILE A 198 5.01 12.83 5.60
N CYS A 199 4.06 12.61 4.68
CA CYS A 199 3.45 13.69 3.91
C CYS A 199 2.42 14.51 4.69
N THR A 200 1.82 13.94 5.75
CA THR A 200 0.71 14.58 6.47
C THR A 200 1.08 15.07 7.87
N THR A 201 2.29 14.76 8.34
CA THR A 201 2.77 15.10 9.70
C THR A 201 4.17 15.70 9.65
N ASP A 202 4.66 16.18 10.80
CA ASP A 202 6.01 16.74 10.97
C ASP A 202 7.09 15.66 11.23
N VAL A 203 6.76 14.40 10.99
CA VAL A 203 7.72 13.30 11.11
C VAL A 203 8.66 13.29 9.90
N SER A 204 9.94 13.52 10.13
CA SER A 204 10.90 13.59 9.03
C SER A 204 11.20 12.22 8.43
N PHE A 205 11.49 12.20 7.12
CA PHE A 205 11.94 11.01 6.41
C PHE A 205 13.15 10.33 7.09
N GLY A 206 14.13 11.11 7.55
CA GLY A 206 15.32 10.61 8.24
C GLY A 206 14.99 9.87 9.54
N ALA A 207 14.03 10.39 10.32
CA ALA A 207 13.56 9.73 11.54
C ALA A 207 12.87 8.39 11.25
N VAL A 208 12.06 8.34 10.20
CA VAL A 208 11.39 7.09 9.77
C VAL A 208 12.39 6.08 9.23
N ALA A 209 13.34 6.51 8.39
CA ALA A 209 14.36 5.65 7.82
C ALA A 209 15.27 5.03 8.89
N SER A 210 15.70 5.82 9.89
CA SER A 210 16.51 5.32 11.00
C SER A 210 15.75 4.30 11.87
N ARG A 211 14.45 4.52 12.11
CA ARG A 211 13.59 3.54 12.81
C ARG A 211 13.43 2.28 12.03
N LEU A 212 13.14 2.37 10.73
CA LEU A 212 13.02 1.20 9.87
C LEU A 212 14.30 0.37 9.91
N ALA A 213 15.46 1.03 9.78
CA ALA A 213 16.75 0.34 9.87
C ALA A 213 16.96 -0.36 11.24
N ALA A 214 16.57 0.30 12.34
CA ALA A 214 16.64 -0.30 13.68
C ALA A 214 15.68 -1.49 13.83
N ASN A 215 14.43 -1.34 13.37
CA ASN A 215 13.43 -2.41 13.43
C ASN A 215 13.83 -3.61 12.56
N VAL A 216 14.37 -3.38 11.36
CA VAL A 216 14.89 -4.44 10.47
C VAL A 216 16.04 -5.18 11.15
N ARG A 217 17.03 -4.44 11.69
CA ARG A 217 18.15 -5.04 12.41
C ARG A 217 17.68 -5.89 13.58
N SER A 218 16.76 -5.37 14.40
CA SER A 218 16.18 -6.09 15.54
C SER A 218 15.45 -7.37 15.10
N ALA A 219 14.61 -7.30 14.06
CA ALA A 219 13.83 -8.44 13.59
C ALA A 219 14.72 -9.57 13.05
N TYR A 220 15.72 -9.24 12.23
CA TYR A 220 16.64 -10.26 11.70
C TYR A 220 17.61 -10.79 12.76
N SER A 221 18.07 -9.99 13.72
CA SER A 221 18.89 -10.48 14.83
C SER A 221 18.10 -11.45 15.72
N THR A 222 16.85 -11.15 16.03
CA THR A 222 15.96 -12.03 16.79
C THR A 222 15.75 -13.36 16.04
N LEU A 223 15.46 -13.29 14.73
CA LEU A 223 15.32 -14.50 13.91
C LEU A 223 16.60 -15.35 13.94
N PHE A 224 17.76 -14.72 13.76
CA PHE A 224 19.05 -15.43 13.77
C PHE A 224 19.31 -16.13 15.11
N VAL A 225 19.09 -15.42 16.24
CA VAL A 225 19.25 -16.01 17.59
C VAL A 225 18.28 -17.16 17.79
N SER A 226 17.01 -16.99 17.44
CA SER A 226 15.99 -18.04 17.56
C SER A 226 16.35 -19.28 16.73
N CYS A 227 16.81 -19.11 15.50
CA CYS A 227 17.25 -20.23 14.65
C CYS A 227 18.48 -20.94 15.24
N ARG A 228 19.47 -20.18 15.73
CA ARG A 228 20.66 -20.72 16.38
C ARG A 228 20.32 -21.60 17.59
N ASP A 229 19.38 -21.11 18.43
CA ASP A 229 19.01 -21.80 19.67
C ASP A 229 18.06 -22.97 19.43
N PHE A 230 17.30 -22.96 18.31
CA PHE A 230 16.37 -24.04 17.93
C PHE A 230 17.07 -25.24 17.29
N VAL A 231 18.14 -25.03 16.51
CA VAL A 231 18.85 -26.10 15.79
C VAL A 231 19.39 -27.21 16.72
N PRO A 232 20.05 -26.90 17.85
CA PRO A 232 20.49 -27.91 18.79
C PRO A 232 19.36 -28.75 19.37
N LEU A 233 18.22 -28.10 19.72
CA LEU A 233 17.06 -28.80 20.28
C LEU A 233 16.46 -29.82 19.32
N VAL A 234 16.42 -29.51 18.00
CA VAL A 234 15.95 -30.46 16.98
C VAL A 234 16.93 -31.61 16.80
N VAL A 235 18.24 -31.32 16.76
CA VAL A 235 19.28 -32.35 16.61
C VAL A 235 19.27 -33.30 17.79
N ASP A 236 19.13 -32.80 19.02
CA ASP A 236 19.08 -33.64 20.23
C ASP A 236 17.77 -34.44 20.30
N GLY A 237 16.64 -33.88 19.82
CA GLY A 237 15.36 -34.60 19.70
C GLY A 237 15.37 -35.75 18.69
N LEU A 238 16.16 -35.62 17.60
CA LEU A 238 16.31 -36.67 16.59
C LEU A 238 17.30 -37.77 16.99
N ARG A 239 18.13 -37.56 18.01
CA ARG A 239 19.08 -38.52 18.55
C ARG A 239 18.53 -39.42 19.66
N ARG A 240 17.35 -39.11 20.13
CA ARG A 240 16.59 -39.91 21.13
C ARG A 240 15.57 -40.81 20.42
#